data_ac2835de6e65fd7d5741de51d8524532
#
_entry.id   ac2835de6e65fd7d5741de51d8524532
#
_cell.length_a   1.000
_cell.length_b   1.000
_cell.length_c   1.000
_cell.angle_alpha   90.00
_cell.angle_beta   90.00
_cell.angle_gamma   90.00
#
_symmetry.space_group_name_H-M   'P 1'
#
loop_
_entity.id
_entity.type
_entity.pdbx_description
1 polymer ?
#
loop_
_entity_poly.entity_id
_entity_poly.type
_entity_poly.pdbx_seq_one_letter_code
_entity_poly.pdbx_strand_id
1 'polypeptide(L)'
;MGNFYQAVSSNKAVSGLLLDVYLNSVAAYSLRKLRTAYTGDCIEVYNGTSYADIGFDSSNALDLTALANHCGSNDGFVSKIFDQSGNNHDVNQTAPNNMSKIYDGASQSVIVENGKPQLQGSSESANPGGGVFYVSSGNSSSYTDVSTFVVSQRSTTSASDLNAVMASRGGGNPGTNNGIYMTQAGC
;
A
#
# COMPACT_ATOMS: atom_id res chain seq x y z
N MET A 1 7.36 -52.99 7.27
CA MET A 1 8.02 -51.73 7.60
C MET A 1 7.92 -50.84 6.36
N GLY A 2 6.97 -49.92 6.33
CA GLY A 2 6.70 -49.03 5.21
C GLY A 2 7.56 -47.81 5.32
N ASN A 3 8.25 -47.47 4.25
CA ASN A 3 9.10 -46.28 4.13
C ASN A 3 8.28 -45.00 4.13
N PHE A 4 8.36 -44.25 5.21
CA PHE A 4 7.82 -42.87 5.34
C PHE A 4 8.82 -41.80 4.90
N TYR A 5 9.40 -41.93 3.71
CA TYR A 5 10.26 -40.87 3.14
C TYR A 5 9.89 -40.62 1.70
N GLN A 6 8.77 -39.95 1.48
CA GLN A 6 8.52 -39.23 0.22
C GLN A 6 7.52 -38.09 0.44
N ALA A 7 7.97 -37.02 1.04
CA ALA A 7 7.39 -35.71 0.83
C ALA A 7 8.49 -34.67 0.97
N VAL A 8 9.56 -34.81 0.20
CA VAL A 8 10.34 -33.65 -0.17
C VAL A 8 9.60 -33.05 -1.36
N SER A 9 8.68 -32.16 -1.05
CA SER A 9 8.09 -31.31 -2.10
C SER A 9 9.22 -30.70 -2.89
N SER A 10 9.26 -31.00 -4.19
CA SER A 10 10.04 -30.25 -5.14
C SER A 10 9.82 -28.77 -4.86
N ASN A 11 10.85 -28.04 -4.44
CA ASN A 11 10.90 -26.60 -4.49
C ASN A 11 10.83 -26.21 -5.99
N LYS A 12 9.64 -26.34 -6.56
CA LYS A 12 9.34 -25.74 -7.84
C LYS A 12 9.48 -24.25 -7.60
N ALA A 13 10.54 -23.66 -8.14
CA ALA A 13 10.69 -22.22 -8.14
C ALA A 13 9.36 -21.66 -8.67
N VAL A 14 8.64 -20.96 -7.82
CA VAL A 14 7.36 -20.38 -8.18
C VAL A 14 7.69 -19.26 -9.16
N SER A 15 7.55 -19.55 -10.45
CA SER A 15 7.70 -18.57 -11.51
C SER A 15 6.38 -17.82 -11.66
N GLY A 16 6.38 -16.54 -11.36
CA GLY A 16 5.20 -15.69 -11.46
C GLY A 16 5.21 -14.56 -10.45
N LEU A 17 4.35 -13.59 -10.64
CA LEU A 17 4.11 -12.55 -9.65
C LEU A 17 3.27 -13.12 -8.49
N LEU A 18 3.25 -12.42 -7.36
CA LEU A 18 2.65 -12.92 -6.13
C LEU A 18 1.21 -13.42 -6.31
N LEU A 19 0.38 -12.64 -7.01
CA LEU A 19 -1.03 -12.97 -7.22
C LEU A 19 -1.28 -13.93 -8.39
N ASP A 20 -0.27 -14.30 -9.16
CA ASP A 20 -0.37 -15.40 -10.12
C ASP A 20 -0.30 -16.74 -9.41
N VAL A 21 0.28 -16.75 -8.21
CA VAL A 21 0.48 -17.94 -7.37
C VAL A 21 -0.57 -18.04 -6.28
N TYR A 22 -0.81 -16.92 -5.58
CA TYR A 22 -1.81 -16.82 -4.50
C TYR A 22 -3.04 -16.13 -5.05
N LEU A 23 -3.93 -16.93 -5.62
CA LEU A 23 -5.20 -16.48 -6.19
C LEU A 23 -6.17 -16.09 -5.06
N ASN A 24 -7.22 -15.32 -5.43
CA ASN A 24 -8.35 -14.96 -4.55
C ASN A 24 -8.00 -13.98 -3.42
N SER A 25 -6.97 -13.15 -3.59
CA SER A 25 -6.79 -12.00 -2.71
C SER A 25 -8.01 -11.08 -2.80
N VAL A 26 -8.52 -10.63 -1.65
CA VAL A 26 -9.65 -9.69 -1.57
C VAL A 26 -9.23 -8.31 -2.07
N ALA A 27 -8.07 -7.86 -1.65
CA ALA A 27 -7.44 -6.62 -2.09
C ALA A 27 -5.92 -6.77 -2.02
N ALA A 28 -5.20 -6.08 -2.89
CA ALA A 28 -3.75 -6.15 -2.94
C ALA A 28 -3.14 -4.83 -3.46
N TYR A 29 -2.29 -4.22 -2.66
CA TYR A 29 -1.66 -2.93 -2.94
C TYR A 29 -0.14 -3.06 -2.88
N SER A 30 0.55 -2.52 -3.86
CA SER A 30 2.01 -2.54 -3.88
C SER A 30 2.54 -1.55 -4.92
N LEU A 31 3.72 -0.98 -4.67
CA LEU A 31 4.49 -0.20 -5.65
C LEU A 31 5.22 -1.11 -6.68
N ARG A 32 4.88 -2.40 -6.70
CA ARG A 32 5.31 -3.36 -7.69
C ARG A 32 4.09 -4.06 -8.26
N LYS A 33 4.16 -4.49 -9.52
CA LYS A 33 3.12 -5.32 -10.12
C LYS A 33 3.04 -6.66 -9.40
N LEU A 34 1.84 -7.05 -9.00
CA LEU A 34 1.58 -8.27 -8.23
C LEU A 34 0.96 -9.38 -9.06
N ARG A 35 0.39 -9.07 -10.24
CA ARG A 35 -0.31 -10.01 -11.12
C ARG A 35 0.09 -9.75 -12.58
N THR A 36 0.45 -10.78 -13.31
CA THR A 36 0.81 -10.65 -14.74
C THR A 36 -0.35 -10.12 -15.58
N ALA A 37 -1.56 -10.57 -15.31
CA ALA A 37 -2.77 -10.15 -16.03
C ALA A 37 -3.27 -8.73 -15.63
N TYR A 38 -2.69 -8.10 -14.63
CA TYR A 38 -3.08 -6.74 -14.24
C TYR A 38 -2.57 -5.73 -15.26
N THR A 39 -3.45 -4.89 -15.79
CA THR A 39 -3.15 -3.87 -16.83
C THR A 39 -3.41 -2.45 -16.37
N GLY A 40 -3.86 -2.27 -15.11
CA GLY A 40 -4.10 -0.95 -14.53
C GLY A 40 -2.81 -0.29 -14.01
N ASP A 41 -2.97 0.92 -13.51
CA ASP A 41 -1.90 1.71 -12.92
C ASP A 41 -1.57 1.27 -11.50
N CYS A 42 -0.48 1.81 -10.95
CA CYS A 42 0.01 1.51 -9.61
C CYS A 42 -0.59 2.47 -8.59
N ILE A 43 -0.42 3.76 -8.84
CA ILE A 43 -0.85 4.85 -7.97
C ILE A 43 -1.32 6.05 -8.78
N GLU A 44 -2.17 6.89 -8.18
CA GLU A 44 -2.44 8.26 -8.65
C GLU A 44 -1.66 9.23 -7.77
N VAL A 45 -0.98 10.19 -8.40
CA VAL A 45 -0.12 11.17 -7.73
C VAL A 45 -0.60 12.59 -8.01
N TYR A 46 -0.72 13.38 -6.94
CA TYR A 46 -0.98 14.81 -6.96
C TYR A 46 0.34 15.57 -6.78
N ASN A 47 0.65 16.49 -7.69
CA ASN A 47 1.89 17.28 -7.67
C ASN A 47 1.69 18.74 -7.18
N GLY A 48 0.60 18.99 -6.47
CA GLY A 48 0.23 20.36 -6.03
C GLY A 48 -0.65 21.10 -7.03
N THR A 49 -0.74 20.64 -8.28
CA THR A 49 -1.51 21.30 -9.37
C THR A 49 -2.44 20.34 -10.08
N SER A 50 -1.96 19.15 -10.40
CA SER A 50 -2.69 18.15 -11.19
C SER A 50 -2.45 16.75 -10.68
N TYR A 51 -3.32 15.82 -11.11
CA TYR A 51 -3.24 14.40 -10.82
C TYR A 51 -2.75 13.63 -12.05
N ALA A 52 -1.98 12.59 -11.85
CA ALA A 52 -1.64 11.64 -12.90
C ALA A 52 -1.58 10.22 -12.36
N ASP A 53 -2.05 9.27 -13.16
CA ASP A 53 -1.90 7.85 -12.91
C ASP A 53 -0.49 7.42 -13.32
N ILE A 54 0.20 6.72 -12.41
CA ILE A 54 1.55 6.22 -12.61
C ILE A 54 1.50 4.70 -12.62
N GLY A 55 1.92 4.10 -13.71
CA GLY A 55 1.91 2.66 -13.91
C GLY A 55 3.19 1.97 -13.47
N PHE A 56 3.53 0.91 -14.20
CA PHE A 56 4.71 0.07 -13.95
C PHE A 56 5.68 0.15 -15.12
N ASP A 57 6.96 0.07 -14.82
CA ASP A 57 8.01 -0.06 -15.82
C ASP A 57 8.09 -1.51 -16.38
N SER A 58 9.01 -1.73 -17.31
CA SER A 58 9.24 -3.04 -17.92
C SER A 58 9.74 -4.12 -16.95
N SER A 59 10.21 -3.74 -15.77
CA SER A 59 10.62 -4.65 -14.69
C SER A 59 9.51 -4.96 -13.68
N ASN A 60 8.28 -4.50 -13.94
CA ASN A 60 7.13 -4.59 -13.05
C ASN A 60 7.30 -3.80 -11.73
N ALA A 61 8.16 -2.80 -11.70
CA ALA A 61 8.28 -1.83 -10.63
C ALA A 61 7.50 -0.55 -10.96
N LEU A 62 7.26 0.30 -9.96
CA LEU A 62 6.70 1.64 -10.18
C LEU A 62 7.52 2.39 -11.24
N ASP A 63 6.87 3.00 -12.23
CA ASP A 63 7.54 3.80 -13.26
C ASP A 63 8.06 5.12 -12.66
N LEU A 64 9.31 5.09 -12.23
CA LEU A 64 9.98 6.25 -11.62
C LEU A 64 10.20 7.38 -12.63
N THR A 65 10.30 7.07 -13.92
CA THR A 65 10.45 8.06 -14.98
C THR A 65 9.16 8.83 -15.18
N ALA A 66 8.03 8.13 -15.28
CA ALA A 66 6.71 8.77 -15.38
C ALA A 66 6.43 9.62 -14.13
N LEU A 67 6.74 9.10 -12.94
CA LEU A 67 6.59 9.82 -11.68
C LEU A 67 7.42 11.11 -11.65
N ALA A 68 8.69 11.05 -12.00
CA ALA A 68 9.57 12.21 -12.03
C ALA A 68 9.13 13.26 -13.07
N ASN A 69 8.69 12.82 -14.25
CA ASN A 69 8.17 13.70 -15.30
C ASN A 69 6.89 14.42 -14.85
N HIS A 70 6.01 13.76 -14.10
CA HIS A 70 4.80 14.37 -13.57
C HIS A 70 5.10 15.38 -12.46
N CYS A 71 5.99 15.06 -11.55
CA CYS A 71 6.29 15.89 -10.38
C CYS A 71 7.24 17.07 -10.70
N GLY A 72 8.28 16.83 -11.50
CA GLY A 72 9.29 17.84 -11.83
C GLY A 72 9.98 18.38 -10.57
N SER A 73 9.83 19.69 -10.30
CA SER A 73 10.33 20.36 -9.10
C SER A 73 9.31 20.43 -7.96
N ASN A 74 8.15 19.80 -8.11
CA ASN A 74 7.10 19.78 -7.10
C ASN A 74 7.13 18.48 -6.30
N ASP A 75 6.65 18.55 -5.06
CA ASP A 75 6.41 17.34 -4.27
C ASP A 75 5.31 16.49 -4.90
N GLY A 76 5.47 15.16 -4.81
CA GLY A 76 4.47 14.19 -5.26
C GLY A 76 3.80 13.51 -4.08
N PHE A 77 2.47 13.56 -4.04
CA PHE A 77 1.64 13.00 -2.98
C PHE A 77 0.68 11.97 -3.56
N VAL A 78 0.60 10.80 -2.92
CA VAL A 78 -0.27 9.71 -3.40
C VAL A 78 -1.70 9.96 -2.95
N SER A 79 -2.59 10.15 -3.93
CA SER A 79 -4.03 10.32 -3.74
C SER A 79 -4.80 9.00 -3.83
N LYS A 80 -4.28 8.02 -4.58
CA LYS A 80 -4.90 6.71 -4.75
C LYS A 80 -3.85 5.62 -4.89
N ILE A 81 -4.14 4.43 -4.36
CA ILE A 81 -3.41 3.21 -4.66
C ILE A 81 -4.41 2.23 -5.29
N PHE A 82 -4.09 1.77 -6.50
CA PHE A 82 -4.95 0.88 -7.24
C PHE A 82 -4.85 -0.56 -6.72
N ASP A 83 -6.00 -1.21 -6.63
CA ASP A 83 -6.10 -2.60 -6.21
C ASP A 83 -5.71 -3.55 -7.34
N GLN A 84 -4.66 -4.30 -7.13
CA GLN A 84 -4.15 -5.26 -8.12
C GLN A 84 -4.78 -6.66 -8.00
N SER A 85 -5.72 -6.86 -7.06
CA SER A 85 -6.43 -8.15 -6.90
C SER A 85 -7.39 -8.43 -8.06
N GLY A 86 -7.91 -7.38 -8.69
CA GLY A 86 -8.96 -7.42 -9.71
C GLY A 86 -10.37 -7.23 -9.17
N ASN A 87 -10.51 -6.89 -7.89
CA ASN A 87 -11.81 -6.66 -7.24
C ASN A 87 -12.21 -5.17 -7.18
N ASN A 88 -11.35 -4.27 -7.70
CA ASN A 88 -11.57 -2.81 -7.73
C ASN A 88 -11.74 -2.19 -6.34
N HIS A 89 -10.97 -2.66 -5.37
CA HIS A 89 -10.96 -2.15 -4.00
C HIS A 89 -9.89 -1.07 -3.83
N ASP A 90 -9.85 -0.10 -4.74
CA ASP A 90 -8.90 1.01 -4.66
C ASP A 90 -9.01 1.74 -3.32
N VAL A 91 -7.87 2.17 -2.78
CA VAL A 91 -7.83 3.04 -1.60
C VAL A 91 -7.45 4.44 -2.01
N ASN A 92 -8.11 5.44 -1.43
CA ASN A 92 -7.89 6.83 -1.78
C ASN A 92 -7.77 7.75 -0.57
N GLN A 93 -7.15 8.91 -0.81
CA GLN A 93 -7.10 10.04 0.09
C GLN A 93 -7.31 11.31 -0.72
N THR A 94 -8.41 12.02 -0.47
CA THR A 94 -8.78 13.22 -1.25
C THR A 94 -8.31 14.53 -0.61
N ALA A 95 -7.91 14.49 0.66
CA ALA A 95 -7.40 15.67 1.36
C ALA A 95 -5.88 15.77 1.16
N PRO A 96 -5.35 16.76 0.42
CA PRO A 96 -3.91 16.84 0.10
C PRO A 96 -2.99 16.79 1.33
N ASN A 97 -3.39 17.46 2.42
CA ASN A 97 -2.60 17.47 3.67
C ASN A 97 -2.49 16.11 4.34
N ASN A 98 -3.33 15.15 3.97
CA ASN A 98 -3.36 13.80 4.53
C ASN A 98 -2.75 12.76 3.58
N MET A 99 -2.34 13.16 2.38
CA MET A 99 -1.71 12.26 1.42
C MET A 99 -0.28 11.90 1.85
N SER A 100 0.13 10.68 1.57
CA SER A 100 1.52 10.26 1.74
C SER A 100 2.41 10.82 0.63
N LYS A 101 3.58 11.33 0.99
CA LYS A 101 4.59 11.80 0.04
C LYS A 101 5.35 10.61 -0.55
N ILE A 102 5.61 10.63 -1.85
CA ILE A 102 6.41 9.63 -2.57
C ILE A 102 7.56 10.25 -3.35
N TYR A 103 7.47 11.53 -3.68
CA TYR A 103 8.48 12.24 -4.45
C TYR A 103 8.80 13.58 -3.79
N ASP A 104 10.08 13.88 -3.67
CA ASP A 104 10.59 15.12 -3.09
C ASP A 104 11.01 16.08 -4.21
N GLY A 105 10.25 17.17 -4.39
CA GLY A 105 10.49 18.16 -5.43
C GLY A 105 11.77 18.96 -5.23
N ALA A 106 12.24 19.14 -3.99
CA ALA A 106 13.46 19.89 -3.71
C ALA A 106 14.73 19.12 -4.16
N SER A 107 14.77 17.82 -3.93
CA SER A 107 15.85 16.94 -4.38
C SER A 107 15.58 16.32 -5.76
N GLN A 108 14.37 16.52 -6.31
CA GLN A 108 13.88 15.90 -7.54
C GLN A 108 14.08 14.39 -7.56
N SER A 109 13.74 13.74 -6.45
CA SER A 109 13.97 12.32 -6.26
C SER A 109 12.80 11.61 -5.59
N VAL A 110 12.67 10.33 -5.91
CA VAL A 110 11.72 9.43 -5.25
C VAL A 110 12.18 9.16 -3.82
N ILE A 111 11.25 9.17 -2.87
CA ILE A 111 11.52 8.79 -1.49
C ILE A 111 11.75 7.29 -1.44
N VAL A 112 12.89 6.89 -0.91
CA VAL A 112 13.31 5.48 -0.87
C VAL A 112 13.70 5.06 0.54
N GLU A 113 13.45 3.79 0.84
CA GLU A 113 13.96 3.10 2.02
C GLU A 113 14.56 1.77 1.57
N ASN A 114 15.80 1.50 2.02
CA ASN A 114 16.55 0.32 1.59
C ASN A 114 16.61 0.15 0.05
N GLY A 115 16.71 1.27 -0.67
CA GLY A 115 16.76 1.31 -2.13
C GLY A 115 15.44 0.98 -2.84
N LYS A 116 14.31 1.03 -2.15
CA LYS A 116 12.97 0.81 -2.71
C LYS A 116 12.08 2.02 -2.50
N PRO A 117 11.23 2.38 -3.48
CA PRO A 117 10.23 3.44 -3.29
C PRO A 117 9.35 3.15 -2.08
N GLN A 118 9.10 4.19 -1.28
CA GLN A 118 8.21 4.11 -0.13
C GLN A 118 7.25 5.29 -0.08
N LEU A 119 6.12 5.08 0.58
CA LEU A 119 5.18 6.12 0.96
C LEU A 119 5.58 6.66 2.33
N GLN A 120 5.85 7.96 2.40
CA GLN A 120 6.16 8.64 3.65
C GLN A 120 4.90 9.32 4.18
N GLY A 121 4.45 8.92 5.36
CA GLY A 121 3.39 9.63 6.09
C GLY A 121 3.87 11.00 6.55
N SER A 122 2.94 11.95 6.71
CA SER A 122 3.29 13.25 7.30
C SER A 122 3.65 13.07 8.78
N SER A 123 4.78 13.66 9.18
CA SER A 123 5.23 13.69 10.59
C SER A 123 4.62 14.85 11.40
N GLU A 124 3.70 15.61 10.80
CA GLU A 124 3.20 16.83 11.40
C GLU A 124 2.20 16.52 12.51
N SER A 125 2.58 16.90 13.72
CA SER A 125 1.76 16.86 14.95
C SER A 125 0.44 17.65 14.82
N ALA A 126 0.31 18.51 13.82
CA ALA A 126 -0.88 19.30 13.54
C ALA A 126 -1.92 18.56 12.70
N ASN A 127 -1.58 17.43 12.10
CA ASN A 127 -2.50 16.68 11.24
C ASN A 127 -2.40 15.16 11.49
N PRO A 128 -3.11 14.64 12.51
CA PRO A 128 -3.02 13.23 12.91
C PRO A 128 -3.55 12.25 11.86
N GLY A 129 -3.96 12.71 10.69
CA GLY A 129 -4.45 11.90 9.56
C GLY A 129 -3.46 11.69 8.42
N GLY A 130 -2.23 12.20 8.51
CA GLY A 130 -1.25 12.08 7.43
C GLY A 130 -0.92 10.64 7.07
N GLY A 131 -1.09 10.29 5.79
CA GLY A 131 -0.84 8.94 5.28
C GLY A 131 -1.98 7.95 5.47
N VAL A 132 -3.19 8.41 5.77
CA VAL A 132 -4.38 7.56 5.87
C VAL A 132 -5.04 7.41 4.52
N PHE A 133 -5.21 6.19 4.08
CA PHE A 133 -6.00 5.86 2.88
C PHE A 133 -7.33 5.22 3.29
N TYR A 134 -8.38 5.56 2.56
CA TYR A 134 -9.70 4.98 2.77
C TYR A 134 -10.09 4.13 1.56
N VAL A 135 -10.61 2.94 1.83
CA VAL A 135 -11.30 2.15 0.79
C VAL A 135 -12.56 2.91 0.40
N SER A 136 -12.78 3.12 -0.90
CA SER A 136 -14.02 3.73 -1.39
C SER A 136 -15.22 2.90 -0.92
N SER A 137 -16.25 3.58 -0.47
CA SER A 137 -17.49 3.00 0.06
C SER A 137 -18.11 2.01 -0.92
N GLY A 138 -18.31 0.79 -0.49
CA GLY A 138 -18.97 -0.27 -1.29
C GLY A 138 -18.59 -1.68 -0.86
N ASN A 139 -17.56 -1.85 -0.07
CA ASN A 139 -17.06 -3.15 0.38
C ASN A 139 -17.57 -3.53 1.76
N SER A 140 -18.85 -3.85 1.86
CA SER A 140 -19.42 -4.50 3.03
C SER A 140 -19.43 -6.02 2.88
N SER A 141 -18.29 -6.60 2.51
CA SER A 141 -18.15 -8.07 2.53
C SER A 141 -17.86 -8.53 3.94
N SER A 142 -18.67 -9.43 4.47
CA SER A 142 -18.40 -10.10 5.73
C SER A 142 -17.50 -11.30 5.44
N TYR A 143 -16.32 -11.31 6.02
CA TYR A 143 -15.41 -12.45 5.98
C TYR A 143 -15.35 -13.10 7.35
N THR A 144 -15.40 -14.44 7.39
CA THR A 144 -15.26 -15.21 8.63
C THR A 144 -13.79 -15.38 9.03
N ASP A 145 -12.91 -15.42 8.03
CA ASP A 145 -11.46 -15.57 8.23
C ASP A 145 -10.73 -14.59 7.33
N VAL A 146 -9.81 -13.81 7.90
CA VAL A 146 -8.99 -12.82 7.18
C VAL A 146 -7.53 -13.00 7.56
N SER A 147 -6.69 -13.17 6.56
CA SER A 147 -5.24 -13.07 6.72
C SER A 147 -4.74 -11.77 6.07
N THR A 148 -3.97 -11.00 6.82
CA THR A 148 -3.43 -9.73 6.36
C THR A 148 -1.91 -9.74 6.43
N PHE A 149 -1.27 -9.30 5.38
CA PHE A 149 0.17 -9.10 5.32
C PHE A 149 0.47 -7.64 5.02
N VAL A 150 1.30 -7.00 5.86
CA VAL A 150 1.68 -5.59 5.72
C VAL A 150 3.17 -5.42 5.94
N VAL A 151 3.81 -4.58 5.12
CA VAL A 151 5.18 -4.13 5.32
C VAL A 151 5.16 -2.64 5.64
N SER A 152 5.63 -2.27 6.81
CA SER A 152 5.70 -0.88 7.25
C SER A 152 6.96 -0.64 8.08
N GLN A 153 7.43 0.60 8.05
CA GLN A 153 8.52 1.05 8.91
C GLN A 153 8.08 2.29 9.70
N ARG A 154 8.48 2.32 10.95
CA ARG A 154 8.28 3.49 11.81
C ARG A 154 9.56 4.32 11.85
N SER A 155 9.45 5.63 11.62
CA SER A 155 10.58 6.55 11.63
C SER A 155 10.82 7.23 12.97
N THR A 156 9.89 7.14 13.92
CA THR A 156 9.99 7.84 15.23
C THR A 156 9.91 6.88 16.40
N THR A 157 10.63 7.23 17.48
CA THR A 157 10.68 6.45 18.73
C THR A 157 9.76 6.98 19.82
N SER A 158 8.80 7.85 19.49
CA SER A 158 7.86 8.40 20.47
C SER A 158 6.89 7.32 20.96
N ALA A 159 6.87 7.04 22.24
CA ALA A 159 6.05 5.99 22.85
C ALA A 159 4.55 6.31 22.88
N SER A 160 4.17 7.54 22.53
CA SER A 160 2.77 8.02 22.58
C SER A 160 2.02 7.89 21.23
N ASP A 161 2.70 7.56 20.15
CA ASP A 161 2.09 7.52 18.83
C ASP A 161 1.51 6.13 18.51
N LEU A 162 0.21 6.06 18.44
CA LEU A 162 -0.52 4.90 17.94
C LEU A 162 -0.46 4.89 16.41
N ASN A 163 0.45 4.10 15.86
CA ASN A 163 0.52 3.90 14.40
C ASN A 163 -0.32 2.67 14.04
N ALA A 164 -1.54 2.88 13.57
CA ALA A 164 -2.34 1.81 12.99
C ALA A 164 -1.91 1.61 11.53
N VAL A 165 -1.44 0.42 11.20
CA VAL A 165 -1.08 0.06 9.82
C VAL A 165 -2.32 -0.33 9.02
N MET A 166 -3.33 -0.85 9.70
CA MET A 166 -4.60 -1.24 9.11
C MET A 166 -5.71 -1.13 10.15
N ALA A 167 -6.82 -0.49 9.79
CA ALA A 167 -8.00 -0.43 10.63
C ALA A 167 -9.25 -0.69 9.78
N SER A 168 -10.14 -1.57 10.27
CA SER A 168 -11.49 -1.73 9.73
C SER A 168 -12.47 -1.11 10.72
N ARG A 169 -13.33 -0.21 10.26
CA ARG A 169 -14.38 0.39 11.08
C ARG A 169 -15.73 -0.16 10.67
N GLY A 170 -16.34 -0.96 11.53
CA GLY A 170 -17.75 -1.33 11.39
C GLY A 170 -18.65 -0.11 11.63
N GLY A 171 -19.58 0.14 10.71
CA GLY A 171 -20.56 1.23 10.85
C GLY A 171 -21.51 0.94 11.99
N GLY A 172 -21.65 1.89 12.92
CA GLY A 172 -22.69 1.87 13.96
C GLY A 172 -22.14 1.88 15.39
N ASN A 173 -22.17 3.04 16.01
CA ASN A 173 -21.83 3.40 17.38
C ASN A 173 -20.34 3.72 17.65
N PRO A 174 -20.04 4.94 18.16
CA PRO A 174 -18.70 5.29 18.61
C PRO A 174 -18.37 4.51 19.88
N GLY A 175 -17.74 3.36 19.75
CA GLY A 175 -17.34 2.49 20.86
C GLY A 175 -17.20 1.02 20.52
N THR A 176 -17.75 0.56 19.41
CA THR A 176 -17.57 -0.83 18.93
C THR A 176 -16.67 -0.85 17.71
N ASN A 177 -15.39 -0.93 17.93
CA ASN A 177 -14.40 -1.13 16.88
C ASN A 177 -14.30 -2.62 16.57
N ASN A 178 -15.05 -3.10 15.61
CA ASN A 178 -14.82 -4.41 15.02
C ASN A 178 -13.77 -4.25 13.90
N GLY A 179 -12.51 -4.38 14.23
CA GLY A 179 -11.45 -4.24 13.24
C GLY A 179 -10.15 -4.89 13.70
N ILE A 180 -9.34 -5.26 12.74
CA ILE A 180 -7.97 -5.70 13.00
C ILE A 180 -7.14 -4.44 13.22
N TYR A 181 -6.71 -4.22 14.44
CA TYR A 181 -5.74 -3.18 14.76
C TYR A 181 -4.37 -3.81 14.90
N MET A 182 -3.44 -3.37 14.06
CA MET A 182 -2.03 -3.60 14.32
C MET A 182 -1.46 -2.34 14.95
N THR A 183 -1.40 -2.30 16.26
CA THR A 183 -0.69 -1.25 17.00
C THR A 183 0.69 -1.78 17.35
N GLN A 184 1.72 -1.12 16.89
CA GLN A 184 3.05 -1.35 17.40
C GLN A 184 3.23 -0.51 18.66
N ALA A 185 3.12 -1.14 19.83
CA ALA A 185 3.53 -0.52 21.09
C ALA A 185 5.05 -0.36 21.05
N GLY A 186 5.54 0.85 21.36
CA GLY A 186 6.96 1.07 21.55
C GLY A 186 7.46 0.26 22.75
N CYS A 187 8.57 -0.45 22.59
CA CYS A 187 9.39 -0.96 23.69
C CYS A 187 10.25 0.16 24.25
#